data_e80aec6d0ebbf571537af3aaf3ff6cc4
#
_entry.id   e80aec6d0ebbf571537af3aaf3ff6cc4
#
_cell.length_a   1.000
_cell.length_b   1.000
_cell.length_c   1.000
_cell.angle_alpha   90.00
_cell.angle_beta   90.00
_cell.angle_gamma   90.00
#
_symmetry.space_group_name_H-M   'P 1'
#
loop_
_entity.id
_entity.type
_entity.pdbx_description
1 polymer ?
#
loop_
_entity_poly.entity_id
_entity_poly.type
_entity_poly.pdbx_seq_one_letter_code
_entity_poly.pdbx_strand_id
1 'polypeptide(L)'
;MVGTGRRKSIVFFIALGAGLILVTLALYFGLVLPLNWRHGIQLFLGALLVLTIIAGMVLNTIFLVREIRRNAQHDAFINSVTHELKTPVASIKLYLETLQTRAVDEPKRKEFYRVMLEDCERLLSTIEQVLRTGRVGHAARGLHLAPVNIGEVVEDCVARARTLYHIEDGALEYRPGPQLDVLGDADEVRAAVSNLIDNAVKYSGGNVKVTIETAPVDGKYAAVRVVDHGAGIPKAELKQIFKRFYRVAGPQSARVKGTGLGLYIVRSVAKRHGGRAWAESEGPGCGSTFVLQLPIAK
;
A
#
# COMPACT_ATOMS: atom_id res chain seq x y z
N MET A 1 -7.81 -20.16 -12.92
CA MET A 1 -7.17 -21.19 -12.04
C MET A 1 -7.10 -20.80 -10.55
N VAL A 2 -7.86 -19.82 -10.07
CA VAL A 2 -7.80 -19.33 -8.67
C VAL A 2 -8.74 -20.13 -7.72
N GLY A 3 -9.65 -20.94 -8.24
CA GLY A 3 -10.66 -21.68 -7.44
C GLY A 3 -10.17 -22.92 -6.68
N THR A 4 -9.05 -23.49 -7.05
CA THR A 4 -8.58 -24.77 -6.47
C THR A 4 -7.87 -24.63 -5.13
N GLY A 5 -7.17 -23.53 -4.89
CA GLY A 5 -6.48 -23.26 -3.62
C GLY A 5 -7.49 -22.96 -2.49
N ARG A 6 -8.53 -22.19 -2.79
CA ARG A 6 -9.57 -21.78 -1.82
C ARG A 6 -10.40 -22.99 -1.36
N ARG A 7 -10.78 -23.89 -2.28
CA ARG A 7 -11.48 -25.14 -1.94
C ARG A 7 -10.63 -26.06 -1.08
N LYS A 8 -9.32 -26.19 -1.37
CA LYS A 8 -8.40 -27.03 -0.59
C LYS A 8 -8.24 -26.54 0.84
N SER A 9 -8.10 -25.21 1.06
CA SER A 9 -8.00 -24.65 2.42
C SER A 9 -9.31 -24.84 3.22
N ILE A 10 -10.46 -24.60 2.61
CA ILE A 10 -11.76 -24.80 3.27
C ILE A 10 -11.96 -26.28 3.62
N VAL A 11 -11.68 -27.19 2.69
CA VAL A 11 -11.78 -28.65 2.91
C VAL A 11 -10.81 -29.09 4.00
N PHE A 12 -9.58 -28.58 4.03
CA PHE A 12 -8.61 -28.89 5.06
C PHE A 12 -9.11 -28.47 6.46
N PHE A 13 -9.68 -27.28 6.61
CA PHE A 13 -10.20 -26.79 7.90
C PHE A 13 -11.48 -27.51 8.33
N ILE A 14 -12.35 -27.87 7.41
CA ILE A 14 -13.52 -28.72 7.71
C ILE A 14 -13.05 -30.11 8.15
N ALA A 15 -12.08 -30.70 7.47
CA ALA A 15 -11.52 -32.00 7.82
C ALA A 15 -10.80 -31.95 9.18
N LEU A 16 -10.06 -30.89 9.48
CA LEU A 16 -9.41 -30.68 10.78
C LEU A 16 -10.45 -30.53 11.91
N GLY A 17 -11.50 -29.75 11.68
CA GLY A 17 -12.60 -29.58 12.63
C GLY A 17 -13.37 -30.89 12.88
N ALA A 18 -13.67 -31.62 11.82
CA ALA A 18 -14.31 -32.94 11.91
C ALA A 18 -13.42 -33.96 12.63
N GLY A 19 -12.12 -33.97 12.35
CA GLY A 19 -11.12 -34.80 13.03
C GLY A 19 -11.04 -34.49 14.54
N LEU A 20 -11.04 -33.24 14.92
CA LEU A 20 -11.05 -32.78 16.31
C LEU A 20 -12.34 -33.24 17.03
N ILE A 21 -13.50 -33.13 16.38
CA ILE A 21 -14.79 -33.59 16.94
C ILE A 21 -14.77 -35.11 17.13
N LEU A 22 -14.25 -35.88 16.15
CA LEU A 22 -14.14 -37.33 16.26
C LEU A 22 -13.21 -37.77 17.40
N VAL A 23 -12.05 -37.12 17.55
CA VAL A 23 -11.13 -37.37 18.65
C VAL A 23 -11.77 -37.03 20.00
N THR A 24 -12.57 -35.94 20.07
CA THR A 24 -13.30 -35.53 21.28
C THR A 24 -14.35 -36.57 21.65
N LEU A 25 -15.13 -37.04 20.68
CA LEU A 25 -16.11 -38.09 20.90
C LEU A 25 -15.47 -39.41 21.32
N ALA A 26 -14.39 -39.83 20.66
CA ALA A 26 -13.66 -41.05 21.01
C ALA A 26 -13.09 -41.01 22.43
N LEU A 27 -12.51 -39.88 22.83
CA LEU A 27 -12.01 -39.67 24.20
C LEU A 27 -13.14 -39.59 25.23
N TYR A 28 -14.25 -38.91 24.88
CA TYR A 28 -15.45 -38.88 25.75
C TYR A 28 -16.02 -40.27 25.98
N PHE A 29 -16.21 -41.08 24.96
CA PHE A 29 -16.68 -42.45 25.09
C PHE A 29 -15.69 -43.37 25.79
N GLY A 30 -14.38 -43.20 25.57
CA GLY A 30 -13.33 -43.95 26.27
C GLY A 30 -13.18 -43.58 27.76
N LEU A 31 -13.60 -42.38 28.17
CA LEU A 31 -13.54 -41.88 29.55
C LEU A 31 -14.78 -42.20 30.39
N VAL A 32 -15.95 -42.44 29.72
CA VAL A 32 -17.21 -42.72 30.41
C VAL A 32 -17.33 -44.21 30.86
N LEU A 33 -16.49 -45.13 30.35
CA LEU A 33 -16.43 -46.50 30.79
C LEU A 33 -15.85 -46.56 32.23
N PRO A 34 -16.49 -47.35 33.15
CA PRO A 34 -16.31 -47.19 34.60
C PRO A 34 -14.96 -47.70 35.10
N LEU A 35 -14.08 -46.81 35.50
CA LEU A 35 -12.91 -47.11 36.34
C LEU A 35 -12.86 -46.17 37.57
N ASN A 36 -13.23 -46.70 38.68
CA ASN A 36 -13.64 -45.99 39.90
C ASN A 36 -12.57 -45.22 40.71
N TRP A 37 -11.30 -45.18 40.33
CA TRP A 37 -10.25 -44.52 41.17
C TRP A 37 -9.41 -43.43 40.42
N ARG A 38 -9.76 -43.06 39.17
CA ARG A 38 -8.97 -42.14 38.37
C ARG A 38 -9.69 -40.84 37.99
N HIS A 39 -10.71 -40.41 38.75
CA HIS A 39 -11.50 -39.21 38.41
C HIS A 39 -10.67 -37.91 38.24
N GLY A 40 -9.57 -37.75 39.00
CA GLY A 40 -8.73 -36.56 38.87
C GLY A 40 -7.99 -36.48 37.56
N ILE A 41 -7.43 -37.61 37.08
CA ILE A 41 -6.73 -37.67 35.77
C ILE A 41 -7.72 -37.48 34.61
N GLN A 42 -8.90 -38.05 34.73
CA GLN A 42 -9.97 -37.92 33.71
C GLN A 42 -10.44 -36.48 33.57
N LEU A 43 -10.66 -35.78 34.69
CA LEU A 43 -11.03 -34.34 34.67
C LEU A 43 -9.90 -33.49 34.09
N PHE A 44 -8.64 -33.75 34.41
CA PHE A 44 -7.50 -33.05 33.87
C PHE A 44 -7.36 -33.25 32.37
N LEU A 45 -7.47 -34.48 31.87
CA LEU A 45 -7.42 -34.79 30.43
C LEU A 45 -8.62 -34.19 29.67
N GLY A 46 -9.80 -34.21 30.25
CA GLY A 46 -10.99 -33.58 29.72
C GLY A 46 -10.85 -32.07 29.61
N ALA A 47 -10.33 -31.43 30.66
CA ALA A 47 -10.06 -29.98 30.63
C ALA A 47 -9.00 -29.60 29.60
N LEU A 48 -7.89 -30.38 29.51
CA LEU A 48 -6.84 -30.17 28.50
C LEU A 48 -7.39 -30.31 27.08
N LEU A 49 -8.26 -31.28 26.85
CA LEU A 49 -8.91 -31.49 25.55
C LEU A 49 -9.79 -30.30 25.16
N VAL A 50 -10.65 -29.84 26.09
CA VAL A 50 -11.50 -28.66 25.86
C VAL A 50 -10.65 -27.41 25.56
N LEU A 51 -9.57 -27.21 26.34
CA LEU A 51 -8.64 -26.10 26.11
C LEU A 51 -8.01 -26.16 24.70
N THR A 52 -7.59 -27.35 24.28
CA THR A 52 -7.01 -27.56 22.93
C THR A 52 -8.02 -27.26 21.81
N ILE A 53 -9.28 -27.65 21.99
CA ILE A 53 -10.35 -27.35 21.04
C ILE A 53 -10.60 -25.84 20.97
N ILE A 54 -10.70 -25.17 22.12
CA ILE A 54 -10.90 -23.71 22.16
C ILE A 54 -9.72 -23.02 21.50
N ALA A 55 -8.49 -23.41 21.80
CA ALA A 55 -7.30 -22.84 21.16
C ALA A 55 -7.30 -23.04 19.65
N GLY A 56 -7.66 -24.24 19.18
CA GLY A 56 -7.81 -24.55 17.76
C GLY A 56 -8.89 -23.69 17.07
N MET A 57 -10.05 -23.51 17.73
CA MET A 57 -11.13 -22.64 17.22
C MET A 57 -10.68 -21.18 17.12
N VAL A 58 -9.99 -20.67 18.15
CA VAL A 58 -9.49 -19.29 18.16
C VAL A 58 -8.46 -19.08 17.03
N LEU A 59 -7.50 -19.98 16.90
CA LEU A 59 -6.49 -19.93 15.83
C LEU A 59 -7.14 -20.00 14.44
N ASN A 60 -8.11 -20.90 14.26
CA ASN A 60 -8.85 -21.03 13.01
C ASN A 60 -9.61 -19.73 12.67
N THR A 61 -10.30 -19.16 13.66
CA THR A 61 -11.03 -17.90 13.50
C THR A 61 -10.09 -16.76 13.12
N ILE A 62 -8.95 -16.64 13.80
CA ILE A 62 -7.93 -15.62 13.48
C ILE A 62 -7.41 -15.81 12.04
N PHE A 63 -7.14 -17.05 11.65
CA PHE A 63 -6.67 -17.36 10.29
C PHE A 63 -7.74 -17.00 9.25
N LEU A 64 -8.99 -17.41 9.47
CA LEU A 64 -10.11 -17.13 8.56
C LEU A 64 -10.34 -15.63 8.40
N VAL A 65 -10.36 -14.86 9.50
CA VAL A 65 -10.51 -13.40 9.46
C VAL A 65 -9.35 -12.75 8.69
N ARG A 66 -8.12 -13.22 8.88
CA ARG A 66 -6.96 -12.72 8.13
C ARG A 66 -7.08 -13.02 6.63
N GLU A 67 -7.53 -14.22 6.28
CA GLU A 67 -7.70 -14.64 4.87
C GLU A 67 -8.83 -13.86 4.19
N ILE A 68 -9.97 -13.66 4.86
CA ILE A 68 -11.07 -12.82 4.36
C ILE A 68 -10.60 -11.39 4.12
N ARG A 69 -9.88 -10.80 5.08
CA ARG A 69 -9.34 -9.44 4.93
C ARG A 69 -8.34 -9.35 3.77
N ARG A 70 -7.49 -10.34 3.60
CA ARG A 70 -6.52 -10.40 2.50
C ARG A 70 -7.23 -10.49 1.15
N ASN A 71 -8.27 -11.31 1.04
CA ASN A 71 -9.06 -11.45 -0.17
C ASN A 71 -9.84 -10.15 -0.48
N ALA A 72 -10.46 -9.53 0.52
CA ALA A 72 -11.16 -8.26 0.35
C ALA A 72 -10.22 -7.14 -0.13
N GLN A 73 -8.99 -7.09 0.38
CA GLN A 73 -7.97 -6.14 -0.09
C GLN A 73 -7.54 -6.42 -1.53
N HIS A 74 -7.42 -7.68 -1.91
CA HIS A 74 -7.11 -8.08 -3.29
C HIS A 74 -8.23 -7.72 -4.26
N ASP A 75 -9.49 -7.98 -3.88
CA ASP A 75 -10.66 -7.64 -4.69
C ASP A 75 -10.81 -6.12 -4.84
N ALA A 76 -10.61 -5.36 -3.74
CA ALA A 76 -10.61 -3.90 -3.77
C ALA A 76 -9.51 -3.35 -4.69
N PHE A 77 -8.32 -3.97 -4.71
CA PHE A 77 -7.24 -3.62 -5.61
C PHE A 77 -7.61 -3.83 -7.08
N ILE A 78 -8.09 -5.05 -7.43
CA ILE A 78 -8.49 -5.35 -8.81
C ILE A 78 -9.55 -4.35 -9.28
N ASN A 79 -10.54 -4.07 -8.45
CA ASN A 79 -11.59 -3.10 -8.77
C ASN A 79 -11.02 -1.67 -8.93
N SER A 80 -10.11 -1.25 -8.05
CA SER A 80 -9.47 0.07 -8.13
C SER A 80 -8.62 0.22 -9.39
N VAL A 81 -7.74 -0.75 -9.68
CA VAL A 81 -6.90 -0.74 -10.87
C VAL A 81 -7.77 -0.74 -12.15
N THR A 82 -8.80 -1.59 -12.18
CA THR A 82 -9.72 -1.66 -13.32
C THR A 82 -10.41 -0.33 -13.53
N HIS A 83 -10.87 0.32 -12.47
CA HIS A 83 -11.52 1.63 -12.56
C HIS A 83 -10.54 2.72 -13.02
N GLU A 84 -9.30 2.72 -12.49
CA GLU A 84 -8.28 3.70 -12.87
C GLU A 84 -7.77 3.54 -14.31
N LEU A 85 -7.80 2.32 -14.84
CA LEU A 85 -7.49 2.07 -16.27
C LEU A 85 -8.68 2.37 -17.17
N LYS A 86 -9.91 2.08 -16.74
CA LYS A 86 -11.11 2.27 -17.58
C LYS A 86 -11.40 3.75 -17.86
N THR A 87 -11.17 4.64 -16.90
CA THR A 87 -11.47 6.07 -17.03
C THR A 87 -10.68 6.74 -18.17
N PRO A 88 -9.33 6.69 -18.21
CA PRO A 88 -8.56 7.28 -19.30
C PRO A 88 -8.81 6.58 -20.63
N VAL A 89 -9.02 5.25 -20.66
CA VAL A 89 -9.39 4.56 -21.91
C VAL A 89 -10.71 5.05 -22.46
N ALA A 90 -11.73 5.27 -21.61
CA ALA A 90 -13.02 5.80 -22.05
C ALA A 90 -12.91 7.25 -22.54
N SER A 91 -12.08 8.07 -21.90
CA SER A 91 -11.79 9.45 -22.33
C SER A 91 -11.12 9.49 -23.69
N ILE A 92 -10.04 8.73 -23.88
CA ILE A 92 -9.33 8.62 -25.17
C ILE A 92 -10.29 8.17 -26.28
N LYS A 93 -11.10 7.13 -25.98
CA LYS A 93 -12.08 6.62 -26.95
C LYS A 93 -13.10 7.69 -27.35
N LEU A 94 -13.64 8.44 -26.38
CA LEU A 94 -14.60 9.50 -26.61
C LEU A 94 -14.04 10.60 -27.53
N TYR A 95 -12.81 11.07 -27.27
CA TYR A 95 -12.18 12.08 -28.10
C TYR A 95 -11.89 11.57 -29.53
N LEU A 96 -11.44 10.31 -29.66
CA LEU A 96 -11.24 9.68 -30.97
C LEU A 96 -12.56 9.57 -31.77
N GLU A 97 -13.64 9.10 -31.14
CA GLU A 97 -14.97 9.01 -31.77
C GLU A 97 -15.50 10.40 -32.15
N THR A 98 -15.25 11.41 -31.32
CA THR A 98 -15.64 12.80 -31.61
C THR A 98 -14.88 13.33 -32.84
N LEU A 99 -13.57 13.08 -32.93
CA LEU A 99 -12.75 13.47 -34.07
C LEU A 99 -13.11 12.74 -35.35
N GLN A 100 -13.63 11.51 -35.26
CA GLN A 100 -14.10 10.74 -36.43
C GLN A 100 -15.48 11.18 -36.93
N THR A 101 -16.37 11.60 -36.01
CA THR A 101 -17.78 11.85 -36.36
C THR A 101 -18.13 13.31 -36.56
N ARG A 102 -17.28 14.24 -36.09
CA ARG A 102 -17.53 15.67 -36.13
C ARG A 102 -16.36 16.45 -36.74
N ALA A 103 -16.67 17.47 -37.50
CA ALA A 103 -15.69 18.47 -37.88
C ALA A 103 -15.33 19.32 -36.67
N VAL A 104 -14.09 19.22 -36.22
CA VAL A 104 -13.56 19.94 -35.04
C VAL A 104 -12.56 20.97 -35.50
N ASP A 105 -12.70 22.21 -35.03
CA ASP A 105 -11.78 23.31 -35.30
C ASP A 105 -10.37 23.01 -34.77
N GLU A 106 -9.35 23.60 -35.41
CA GLU A 106 -7.93 23.32 -35.12
C GLU A 106 -7.53 23.52 -33.63
N PRO A 107 -7.98 24.57 -32.91
CA PRO A 107 -7.68 24.76 -31.50
C PRO A 107 -8.21 23.63 -30.62
N LYS A 108 -9.47 23.22 -30.84
CA LYS A 108 -10.07 22.11 -30.08
C LYS A 108 -9.45 20.75 -30.42
N ARG A 109 -9.06 20.58 -31.69
CA ARG A 109 -8.37 19.36 -32.11
C ARG A 109 -7.04 19.19 -31.36
N LYS A 110 -6.25 20.26 -31.23
CA LYS A 110 -5.01 20.28 -30.46
C LYS A 110 -5.26 20.00 -28.98
N GLU A 111 -6.32 20.58 -28.40
CA GLU A 111 -6.72 20.31 -27.04
C GLU A 111 -7.06 18.82 -26.82
N PHE A 112 -7.83 18.21 -27.71
CA PHE A 112 -8.17 16.79 -27.63
C PHE A 112 -6.93 15.90 -27.71
N TYR A 113 -5.98 16.19 -28.61
CA TYR A 113 -4.71 15.46 -28.65
C TYR A 113 -3.92 15.58 -27.35
N ARG A 114 -3.88 16.77 -26.76
CA ARG A 114 -3.21 16.99 -25.47
C ARG A 114 -3.83 16.15 -24.36
N VAL A 115 -5.16 16.17 -24.23
CA VAL A 115 -5.88 15.39 -23.20
C VAL A 115 -5.67 13.89 -23.40
N MET A 116 -5.74 13.41 -24.66
CA MET A 116 -5.49 11.98 -24.94
C MET A 116 -4.06 11.59 -24.61
N LEU A 117 -3.06 12.44 -24.84
CA LEU A 117 -1.67 12.17 -24.48
C LEU A 117 -1.49 12.11 -22.97
N GLU A 118 -2.07 13.05 -22.21
CA GLU A 118 -2.07 13.06 -20.74
C GLU A 118 -2.72 11.78 -20.17
N ASP A 119 -3.83 11.33 -20.79
CA ASP A 119 -4.50 10.09 -20.38
C ASP A 119 -3.65 8.83 -20.71
N CYS A 120 -2.92 8.81 -21.83
CA CYS A 120 -1.96 7.76 -22.15
C CYS A 120 -0.80 7.71 -21.12
N GLU A 121 -0.23 8.85 -20.75
CA GLU A 121 0.83 8.92 -19.75
C GLU A 121 0.34 8.43 -18.37
N ARG A 122 -0.89 8.78 -17.99
CA ARG A 122 -1.54 8.29 -16.78
C ARG A 122 -1.71 6.77 -16.79
N LEU A 123 -2.12 6.19 -17.94
CA LEU A 123 -2.22 4.73 -18.10
C LEU A 123 -0.86 4.05 -17.91
N LEU A 124 0.19 4.55 -18.56
CA LEU A 124 1.54 4.02 -18.43
C LEU A 124 2.02 4.07 -16.97
N SER A 125 1.83 5.20 -16.31
CA SER A 125 2.18 5.36 -14.89
C SER A 125 1.45 4.35 -13.98
N THR A 126 0.16 4.11 -14.22
CA THR A 126 -0.63 3.14 -13.46
C THR A 126 -0.13 1.71 -13.71
N ILE A 127 0.16 1.34 -14.96
CA ILE A 127 0.72 0.03 -15.32
C ILE A 127 2.08 -0.17 -14.66
N GLU A 128 2.97 0.80 -14.73
CA GLU A 128 4.29 0.73 -14.08
C GLU A 128 4.17 0.56 -12.57
N GLN A 129 3.26 1.28 -11.92
CA GLN A 129 3.02 1.15 -10.48
C GLN A 129 2.57 -0.27 -10.12
N VAL A 130 1.69 -0.88 -10.90
CA VAL A 130 1.24 -2.28 -10.72
C VAL A 130 2.40 -3.25 -10.93
N LEU A 131 3.20 -3.09 -11.98
CA LEU A 131 4.34 -3.94 -12.29
C LEU A 131 5.45 -3.82 -11.22
N ARG A 132 5.77 -2.60 -10.77
CA ARG A 132 6.72 -2.37 -9.67
C ARG A 132 6.29 -3.09 -8.40
N THR A 133 5.00 -3.07 -8.07
CA THR A 133 4.47 -3.76 -6.90
C THR A 133 4.59 -5.29 -7.01
N GLY A 134 4.45 -5.84 -8.21
CA GLY A 134 4.72 -7.25 -8.47
C GLY A 134 6.21 -7.62 -8.31
N ARG A 135 7.11 -6.73 -8.74
CA ARG A 135 8.57 -6.94 -8.65
C ARG A 135 9.12 -6.80 -7.24
N VAL A 136 8.57 -5.88 -6.44
CA VAL A 136 8.96 -5.68 -5.03
C VAL A 136 8.67 -6.91 -4.15
N GLY A 137 7.70 -7.76 -4.55
CA GLY A 137 7.42 -9.04 -3.89
C GLY A 137 8.37 -10.19 -4.25
N HIS A 138 9.21 -10.04 -5.30
CA HIS A 138 10.16 -11.06 -5.74
C HIS A 138 11.58 -10.57 -5.46
N ALA A 139 12.19 -11.08 -4.41
CA ALA A 139 13.55 -10.78 -3.94
C ALA A 139 14.68 -11.14 -4.96
N ALA A 140 14.35 -11.46 -6.22
CA ALA A 140 15.24 -12.11 -7.18
C ALA A 140 16.05 -11.15 -8.08
N ARG A 141 15.87 -9.81 -8.02
CA ARG A 141 16.77 -8.88 -8.72
C ARG A 141 17.69 -8.20 -7.72
N GLY A 142 18.99 -8.37 -7.90
CA GLY A 142 20.00 -7.62 -7.16
C GLY A 142 19.71 -6.11 -7.24
N LEU A 143 19.79 -5.41 -6.10
CA LEU A 143 19.76 -3.96 -6.06
C LEU A 143 21.06 -3.44 -6.67
N HIS A 144 20.97 -2.48 -7.59
CA HIS A 144 22.11 -1.71 -8.01
C HIS A 144 22.37 -0.60 -6.99
N LEU A 145 22.99 -0.98 -5.86
CA LEU A 145 23.30 -0.02 -4.81
C LEU A 145 24.51 0.84 -5.24
N ALA A 146 24.26 2.12 -5.42
CA ALA A 146 25.26 3.15 -5.69
C ALA A 146 25.03 4.36 -4.79
N PRO A 147 25.99 5.25 -4.61
CA PRO A 147 25.75 6.55 -4.00
C PRO A 147 24.76 7.34 -4.86
N VAL A 148 23.68 7.82 -4.25
CA VAL A 148 22.61 8.58 -4.91
C VAL A 148 22.43 9.88 -4.14
N ASN A 149 22.60 11.02 -4.82
CA ASN A 149 22.34 12.33 -4.23
C ASN A 149 20.85 12.51 -3.97
N ILE A 150 20.45 12.52 -2.69
CA ILE A 150 19.05 12.59 -2.33
C ILE A 150 18.43 13.95 -2.64
N GLY A 151 19.21 15.03 -2.59
CA GLY A 151 18.76 16.38 -2.94
C GLY A 151 18.35 16.46 -4.40
N GLU A 152 19.20 16.00 -5.33
CA GLU A 152 18.92 15.99 -6.76
C GLU A 152 17.66 15.14 -7.09
N VAL A 153 17.52 13.98 -6.44
CA VAL A 153 16.33 13.13 -6.62
C VAL A 153 15.06 13.85 -6.16
N VAL A 154 15.12 14.59 -5.04
CA VAL A 154 13.96 15.35 -4.54
C VAL A 154 13.64 16.51 -5.49
N GLU A 155 14.65 17.27 -5.95
CA GLU A 155 14.46 18.36 -6.93
C GLU A 155 13.78 17.89 -8.21
N ASP A 156 14.28 16.79 -8.80
CA ASP A 156 13.69 16.18 -9.99
C ASP A 156 12.22 15.78 -9.76
N CYS A 157 11.92 15.18 -8.60
CA CYS A 157 10.56 14.75 -8.26
C CYS A 157 9.63 15.97 -8.05
N VAL A 158 10.10 17.03 -7.41
CA VAL A 158 9.34 18.27 -7.21
C VAL A 158 9.06 18.96 -8.54
N ALA A 159 10.07 19.11 -9.41
CA ALA A 159 9.90 19.70 -10.75
C ALA A 159 8.86 18.93 -11.57
N ARG A 160 8.95 17.60 -11.56
CA ARG A 160 7.98 16.73 -12.24
C ARG A 160 6.58 16.85 -11.66
N ALA A 161 6.44 16.89 -10.33
CA ALA A 161 5.14 17.04 -9.69
C ALA A 161 4.49 18.41 -10.00
N ARG A 162 5.26 19.50 -10.01
CA ARG A 162 4.76 20.82 -10.42
C ARG A 162 4.18 20.80 -11.83
N THR A 163 4.89 20.21 -12.78
CA THR A 163 4.42 20.08 -14.16
C THR A 163 3.18 19.19 -14.26
N LEU A 164 3.19 18.00 -13.63
CA LEU A 164 2.11 17.02 -13.75
C LEU A 164 0.79 17.49 -13.11
N TYR A 165 0.87 18.19 -11.98
CA TYR A 165 -0.32 18.64 -11.25
C TYR A 165 -0.65 20.12 -11.50
N HIS A 166 0.08 20.80 -12.40
CA HIS A 166 -0.08 22.24 -12.67
C HIS A 166 -0.08 23.08 -11.39
N ILE A 167 0.87 22.80 -10.50
CA ILE A 167 0.95 23.43 -9.17
C ILE A 167 1.59 24.80 -9.30
N GLU A 168 0.93 25.81 -8.73
CA GLU A 168 1.43 27.19 -8.68
C GLU A 168 2.71 27.29 -7.85
N ASP A 169 3.54 28.28 -8.17
CA ASP A 169 4.79 28.55 -7.42
C ASP A 169 4.46 28.85 -5.94
N GLY A 170 5.24 28.22 -5.05
CA GLY A 170 5.07 28.36 -3.61
C GLY A 170 4.12 27.35 -2.95
N ALA A 171 3.26 26.66 -3.70
CA ALA A 171 2.38 25.63 -3.13
C ALA A 171 3.10 24.29 -2.86
N LEU A 172 4.18 24.02 -3.61
CA LEU A 172 5.08 22.88 -3.41
C LEU A 172 6.50 23.40 -3.19
N GLU A 173 6.92 23.48 -1.93
CA GLU A 173 8.19 24.05 -1.51
C GLU A 173 9.21 22.95 -1.18
N TYR A 174 10.40 23.01 -1.78
CA TYR A 174 11.53 22.18 -1.35
C TYR A 174 12.53 23.04 -0.57
N ARG A 175 12.85 22.60 0.63
CA ARG A 175 13.87 23.18 1.50
C ARG A 175 15.07 22.24 1.55
N PRO A 176 16.09 22.46 0.73
CA PRO A 176 17.26 21.60 0.70
C PRO A 176 18.03 21.67 2.03
N GLY A 177 18.42 20.51 2.52
CA GLY A 177 19.39 20.35 3.59
C GLY A 177 20.82 20.28 3.04
N PRO A 178 21.79 19.83 3.85
CA PRO A 178 23.14 19.56 3.38
C PRO A 178 23.12 18.49 2.28
N GLN A 179 24.11 18.52 1.41
CA GLN A 179 24.29 17.49 0.39
C GLN A 179 24.56 16.14 1.05
N LEU A 180 23.74 15.16 0.74
CA LEU A 180 23.76 13.81 1.31
C LEU A 180 23.61 12.77 0.21
N ASP A 181 24.55 11.84 0.16
CA ASP A 181 24.46 10.68 -0.69
C ASP A 181 23.94 9.49 0.11
N VAL A 182 22.88 8.84 -0.39
CA VAL A 182 22.35 7.61 0.19
C VAL A 182 22.83 6.40 -0.62
N LEU A 183 23.06 5.29 0.06
CA LEU A 183 23.37 4.04 -0.63
C LEU A 183 22.07 3.42 -1.14
N GLY A 184 21.83 3.48 -2.45
CA GLY A 184 20.56 3.06 -3.00
C GLY A 184 20.55 2.83 -4.50
N ASP A 185 19.43 2.29 -4.98
CA ASP A 185 19.06 2.23 -6.39
C ASP A 185 18.29 3.50 -6.75
N ALA A 186 18.84 4.32 -7.65
CA ALA A 186 18.33 5.64 -7.98
C ALA A 186 16.86 5.61 -8.43
N ASP A 187 16.46 4.60 -9.22
CA ASP A 187 15.10 4.47 -9.72
C ASP A 187 14.11 4.10 -8.61
N GLU A 188 14.54 3.25 -7.66
CA GLU A 188 13.70 2.91 -6.51
C GLU A 188 13.57 4.08 -5.54
N VAL A 189 14.67 4.80 -5.28
CA VAL A 189 14.65 6.00 -4.42
C VAL A 189 13.76 7.08 -5.03
N ARG A 190 13.90 7.36 -6.33
CA ARG A 190 13.04 8.28 -7.07
C ARG A 190 11.57 7.87 -6.99
N ALA A 191 11.26 6.58 -7.17
CA ALA A 191 9.91 6.08 -7.06
C ALA A 191 9.33 6.27 -5.64
N ALA A 192 10.11 6.07 -4.59
CA ALA A 192 9.66 6.28 -3.23
C ALA A 192 9.36 7.76 -2.94
N VAL A 193 10.27 8.67 -3.33
CA VAL A 193 10.11 10.12 -3.15
C VAL A 193 8.89 10.62 -3.94
N SER A 194 8.75 10.23 -5.21
CA SER A 194 7.60 10.60 -6.05
C SER A 194 6.28 10.16 -5.41
N ASN A 195 6.19 8.92 -4.89
CA ASN A 195 4.98 8.44 -4.21
C ASN A 195 4.63 9.23 -2.94
N LEU A 196 5.61 9.74 -2.20
CA LEU A 196 5.36 10.62 -1.05
C LEU A 196 4.78 11.96 -1.49
N ILE A 197 5.40 12.60 -2.50
CA ILE A 197 4.95 13.88 -3.04
C ILE A 197 3.56 13.75 -3.65
N ASP A 198 3.32 12.72 -4.48
CA ASP A 198 2.01 12.45 -5.07
C ASP A 198 0.90 12.30 -4.02
N ASN A 199 1.18 11.59 -2.94
CA ASN A 199 0.23 11.46 -1.83
C ASN A 199 -0.05 12.80 -1.18
N ALA A 200 0.98 13.57 -0.84
CA ALA A 200 0.83 14.87 -0.20
C ALA A 200 -0.02 15.82 -1.07
N VAL A 201 0.24 15.87 -2.38
CA VAL A 201 -0.55 16.69 -3.33
C VAL A 201 -1.98 16.20 -3.42
N LYS A 202 -2.22 14.91 -3.60
CA LYS A 202 -3.56 14.32 -3.77
C LYS A 202 -4.46 14.51 -2.55
N TYR A 203 -3.89 14.47 -1.36
CA TYR A 203 -4.64 14.58 -0.10
C TYR A 203 -4.67 16.00 0.49
N SER A 204 -3.99 16.98 -0.13
CA SER A 204 -4.06 18.40 0.25
C SER A 204 -5.41 19.05 -0.10
N GLY A 205 -6.20 18.43 -0.99
CA GLY A 205 -7.49 19.01 -1.40
C GLY A 205 -7.33 20.20 -2.36
N GLY A 206 -8.24 21.20 -2.26
CA GLY A 206 -8.28 22.33 -3.19
C GLY A 206 -7.17 23.37 -2.99
N ASN A 207 -6.47 23.36 -1.86
CA ASN A 207 -5.36 24.27 -1.58
C ASN A 207 -4.10 23.44 -1.28
N VAL A 208 -3.31 23.20 -2.32
CA VAL A 208 -2.06 22.44 -2.19
C VAL A 208 -1.05 23.30 -1.41
N LYS A 209 -0.61 22.78 -0.25
CA LYS A 209 0.48 23.34 0.52
C LYS A 209 1.33 22.20 1.06
N VAL A 210 2.43 21.95 0.39
CA VAL A 210 3.35 20.83 0.69
C VAL A 210 4.75 21.34 0.83
N THR A 211 5.42 21.00 1.92
CA THR A 211 6.82 21.28 2.17
C THR A 211 7.62 19.99 2.18
N ILE A 212 8.71 19.96 1.43
CA ILE A 212 9.65 18.84 1.40
C ILE A 212 10.97 19.30 2.01
N GLU A 213 11.54 18.49 2.87
CA GLU A 213 12.81 18.78 3.54
C GLU A 213 13.72 17.57 3.49
N THR A 214 15.03 17.80 3.33
CA THR A 214 16.06 16.77 3.48
C THR A 214 16.96 17.11 4.66
N ALA A 215 17.25 16.14 5.51
CA ALA A 215 18.09 16.34 6.67
C ALA A 215 18.87 15.07 7.05
N PRO A 216 20.09 15.19 7.62
CA PRO A 216 20.76 14.04 8.23
C PRO A 216 20.08 13.65 9.55
N VAL A 217 20.10 12.35 9.85
CA VAL A 217 19.59 11.78 11.11
C VAL A 217 20.67 10.89 11.71
N ASP A 218 21.04 11.19 12.95
CA ASP A 218 22.04 10.45 13.75
C ASP A 218 23.39 10.23 13.04
N GLY A 219 23.72 11.07 12.04
CA GLY A 219 24.95 10.94 11.24
C GLY A 219 25.08 9.67 10.41
N LYS A 220 24.04 8.83 10.39
CA LYS A 220 24.02 7.53 9.69
C LYS A 220 22.97 7.44 8.60
N TYR A 221 21.96 8.27 8.66
CA TYR A 221 20.82 8.25 7.76
C TYR A 221 20.53 9.63 7.20
N ALA A 222 20.02 9.67 5.99
CA ALA A 222 19.37 10.84 5.40
C ALA A 222 17.86 10.63 5.45
N ALA A 223 17.11 11.66 5.81
CA ALA A 223 15.66 11.65 5.83
C ALA A 223 15.10 12.62 4.80
N VAL A 224 14.09 12.16 4.05
CA VAL A 224 13.18 13.01 3.26
C VAL A 224 11.89 13.12 4.04
N ARG A 225 11.50 14.34 4.41
CA ARG A 225 10.25 14.67 5.10
C ARG A 225 9.33 15.37 4.12
N VAL A 226 8.12 14.89 3.99
CA VAL A 226 7.07 15.51 3.16
C VAL A 226 5.92 15.87 4.08
N VAL A 227 5.68 17.16 4.24
CA VAL A 227 4.67 17.72 5.14
C VAL A 227 3.53 18.28 4.30
N ASP A 228 2.32 17.79 4.50
CA ASP A 228 1.10 18.31 3.91
C ASP A 228 0.17 18.92 4.96
N HIS A 229 -0.68 19.84 4.53
CA HIS A 229 -1.72 20.48 5.35
C HIS A 229 -3.11 20.00 4.92
N GLY A 230 -3.19 18.74 4.51
CA GLY A 230 -4.39 18.15 3.92
C GLY A 230 -5.31 17.44 4.90
N ALA A 231 -5.88 16.35 4.41
CA ALA A 231 -6.92 15.56 5.08
C ALA A 231 -6.53 14.99 6.45
N GLY A 232 -5.23 14.82 6.73
CA GLY A 232 -4.75 14.17 7.93
C GLY A 232 -5.09 12.68 7.99
N ILE A 233 -4.54 11.98 8.99
CA ILE A 233 -4.67 10.53 9.13
C ILE A 233 -5.06 10.18 10.56
N PRO A 234 -6.15 9.39 10.79
CA PRO A 234 -6.48 8.90 12.13
C PRO A 234 -5.32 8.09 12.72
N LYS A 235 -5.03 8.29 14.01
CA LYS A 235 -3.88 7.63 14.70
C LYS A 235 -3.88 6.11 14.56
N ALA A 236 -5.05 5.47 14.59
CA ALA A 236 -5.22 4.03 14.42
C ALA A 236 -4.78 3.53 13.01
N GLU A 237 -4.79 4.42 12.02
CA GLU A 237 -4.53 4.11 10.62
C GLU A 237 -3.06 4.32 10.20
N LEU A 238 -2.26 5.07 10.97
CA LEU A 238 -0.87 5.43 10.64
C LEU A 238 0.03 4.24 10.27
N LYS A 239 -0.18 3.09 10.93
CA LYS A 239 0.55 1.85 10.61
C LYS A 239 -0.07 1.07 9.44
N GLN A 240 -1.36 1.27 9.20
CA GLN A 240 -2.13 0.52 8.22
C GLN A 240 -1.93 1.07 6.80
N ILE A 241 -1.78 2.40 6.65
CA ILE A 241 -1.62 3.07 5.35
C ILE A 241 -0.43 2.58 4.54
N PHE A 242 0.56 1.95 5.17
CA PHE A 242 1.70 1.31 4.51
C PHE A 242 1.45 -0.15 4.10
N LYS A 243 0.26 -0.70 4.36
CA LYS A 243 -0.10 -2.02 3.88
C LYS A 243 -0.49 -1.98 2.41
N ARG A 244 -0.19 -3.05 1.71
CA ARG A 244 -0.55 -3.21 0.30
C ARG A 244 -2.05 -3.08 0.11
N PHE A 245 -2.48 -2.23 -0.85
CA PHE A 245 -3.88 -1.96 -1.20
C PHE A 245 -4.73 -1.30 -0.11
N TYR A 246 -4.09 -0.83 0.94
CA TYR A 246 -4.81 -0.20 2.03
C TYR A 246 -5.15 1.26 1.70
N ARG A 247 -6.39 1.63 2.02
CA ARG A 247 -6.88 3.01 1.94
C ARG A 247 -7.74 3.28 3.18
N VAL A 248 -7.58 4.47 3.76
CA VAL A 248 -8.41 4.90 4.89
C VAL A 248 -9.85 5.02 4.40
N ALA A 249 -10.80 4.39 5.10
CA ALA A 249 -12.21 4.52 4.76
C ALA A 249 -12.74 5.91 5.14
N GLY A 250 -13.43 6.59 4.21
CA GLY A 250 -14.04 7.89 4.51
C GLY A 250 -14.39 8.69 3.26
N PRO A 251 -15.20 9.77 3.41
CA PRO A 251 -15.68 10.57 2.27
C PRO A 251 -14.55 11.21 1.45
N GLN A 252 -13.46 11.60 2.10
CA GLN A 252 -12.31 12.20 1.42
C GLN A 252 -11.52 11.18 0.61
N SER A 253 -11.33 9.97 1.14
CA SER A 253 -10.65 8.89 0.41
C SER A 253 -11.44 8.40 -0.80
N ALA A 254 -12.76 8.50 -0.78
CA ALA A 254 -13.61 8.14 -1.90
C ALA A 254 -13.44 9.11 -3.08
N ARG A 255 -13.09 10.37 -2.82
CA ARG A 255 -12.87 11.40 -3.85
C ARG A 255 -11.47 11.33 -4.45
N VAL A 256 -10.47 10.88 -3.70
CA VAL A 256 -9.08 10.77 -4.16
C VAL A 256 -8.90 9.44 -4.89
N LYS A 257 -8.55 9.48 -6.17
CA LYS A 257 -8.25 8.28 -6.96
C LYS A 257 -6.90 7.71 -6.53
N GLY A 258 -6.77 6.37 -6.47
CA GLY A 258 -5.50 5.73 -6.14
C GLY A 258 -5.62 4.24 -5.81
N THR A 259 -4.59 3.48 -6.18
CA THR A 259 -4.49 2.02 -6.04
C THR A 259 -4.21 1.53 -4.62
N GLY A 260 -3.82 2.41 -3.69
CA GLY A 260 -3.33 2.02 -2.36
C GLY A 260 -1.95 1.35 -2.37
N LEU A 261 -1.15 1.58 -3.42
CA LEU A 261 0.18 0.99 -3.58
C LEU A 261 1.32 1.97 -3.25
N GLY A 262 1.10 3.28 -3.34
CA GLY A 262 2.16 4.27 -3.22
C GLY A 262 2.96 4.15 -1.92
N LEU A 263 2.31 4.22 -0.76
CA LEU A 263 2.98 4.11 0.54
C LEU A 263 3.55 2.70 0.80
N TYR A 264 2.93 1.65 0.26
CA TYR A 264 3.51 0.30 0.31
C TYR A 264 4.85 0.25 -0.45
N ILE A 265 4.94 0.88 -1.64
CA ILE A 265 6.20 1.00 -2.41
C ILE A 265 7.24 1.75 -1.58
N VAL A 266 6.90 2.90 -1.01
CA VAL A 266 7.80 3.67 -0.13
C VAL A 266 8.38 2.80 1.00
N ARG A 267 7.52 2.10 1.73
CA ARG A 267 7.97 1.22 2.84
C ARG A 267 8.82 0.06 2.35
N SER A 268 8.51 -0.47 1.20
CA SER A 268 9.24 -1.60 0.62
C SER A 268 10.63 -1.18 0.14
N VAL A 269 10.73 -0.02 -0.53
CA VAL A 269 11.99 0.59 -0.93
C VAL A 269 12.84 0.88 0.31
N ALA A 270 12.28 1.57 1.32
CA ALA A 270 12.97 1.86 2.56
C ALA A 270 13.60 0.58 3.18
N LYS A 271 12.80 -0.48 3.31
CA LYS A 271 13.27 -1.77 3.87
C LYS A 271 14.36 -2.43 3.05
N ARG A 272 14.24 -2.45 1.72
CA ARG A 272 15.26 -3.04 0.82
C ARG A 272 16.59 -2.32 0.92
N HIS A 273 16.57 -1.01 1.19
CA HIS A 273 17.75 -0.16 1.36
C HIS A 273 18.26 -0.07 2.81
N GLY A 274 17.75 -0.90 3.74
CA GLY A 274 18.18 -0.88 5.14
C GLY A 274 17.68 0.33 5.94
N GLY A 275 16.70 1.05 5.39
CA GLY A 275 16.09 2.23 5.99
C GLY A 275 14.70 1.98 6.57
N ARG A 276 13.95 3.05 6.81
CA ARG A 276 12.60 3.05 7.38
C ARG A 276 11.70 4.07 6.71
N ALA A 277 10.37 3.82 6.73
CA ALA A 277 9.36 4.82 6.35
C ALA A 277 8.20 4.77 7.34
N TRP A 278 7.71 5.96 7.73
CA TRP A 278 6.58 6.14 8.63
C TRP A 278 5.82 7.41 8.32
N ALA A 279 4.69 7.60 8.98
CA ALA A 279 3.89 8.80 8.90
C ALA A 279 3.50 9.27 10.31
N GLU A 280 3.35 10.57 10.44
CA GLU A 280 2.90 11.29 11.64
C GLU A 280 1.69 12.14 11.25
N SER A 281 0.67 12.19 12.09
CA SER A 281 -0.49 13.08 11.95
C SER A 281 -1.18 13.21 13.29
N GLU A 282 -1.66 14.40 13.60
CA GLU A 282 -2.45 14.64 14.82
C GLU A 282 -3.88 14.16 14.69
N GLY A 283 -4.34 13.91 13.48
CA GLY A 283 -5.68 13.42 13.19
C GLY A 283 -6.29 14.00 11.92
N PRO A 284 -7.56 13.69 11.64
CA PRO A 284 -8.26 14.21 10.48
C PRO A 284 -8.27 15.74 10.46
N GLY A 285 -7.95 16.34 9.32
CA GLY A 285 -7.92 17.80 9.11
C GLY A 285 -6.63 18.49 9.58
N CYS A 286 -5.69 17.76 10.20
CA CYS A 286 -4.45 18.35 10.74
C CYS A 286 -3.24 18.18 9.81
N GLY A 287 -3.44 17.66 8.58
CA GLY A 287 -2.36 17.33 7.67
C GLY A 287 -1.56 16.10 8.12
N SER A 288 -0.50 15.81 7.40
CA SER A 288 0.36 14.66 7.68
C SER A 288 1.81 14.96 7.37
N THR A 289 2.71 14.26 8.04
CA THR A 289 4.13 14.23 7.72
C THR A 289 4.54 12.83 7.37
N PHE A 290 5.04 12.63 6.16
CA PHE A 290 5.61 11.35 5.73
C PHE A 290 7.12 11.43 5.77
N VAL A 291 7.76 10.40 6.28
CA VAL A 291 9.22 10.34 6.42
C VAL A 291 9.76 9.09 5.74
N LEU A 292 10.73 9.29 4.85
CA LEU A 292 11.56 8.25 4.26
C LEU A 292 12.98 8.42 4.77
N GLN A 293 13.53 7.42 5.44
CA GLN A 293 14.88 7.41 5.99
C GLN A 293 15.70 6.32 5.31
N LEU A 294 16.86 6.69 4.74
CA LEU A 294 17.79 5.80 4.05
C LEU A 294 19.21 5.93 4.62
N PRO A 295 20.03 4.87 4.63
CA PRO A 295 21.40 4.95 5.09
C PRO A 295 22.24 5.82 4.17
N ILE A 296 23.10 6.67 4.78
CA ILE A 296 24.08 7.49 4.05
C ILE A 296 25.16 6.59 3.46
N ALA A 297 25.55 6.84 2.23
CA ALA A 297 26.70 6.21 1.60
C ALA A 297 27.98 6.62 2.37
N LYS A 298 28.81 5.64 2.70
CA LYS A 298 30.09 5.85 3.38
C LYS A 298 31.17 6.16 2.38
#